data_f53bd908a3b86b44656a3aec4709e0af
#
_entry.id   f53bd908a3b86b44656a3aec4709e0af
#
_cell.length_a   1.000
_cell.length_b   1.000
_cell.length_c   1.000
_cell.angle_alpha   90.00
_cell.angle_beta   90.00
_cell.angle_gamma   90.00
#
_symmetry.space_group_name_H-M   'P 1'
#
loop_
_entity.id
_entity.type
_entity.pdbx_description
1 polymer ?
#
loop_
_entity_poly.entity_id
_entity_poly.type
_entity_poly.pdbx_seq_one_letter_code
_entity_poly.pdbx_strand_id
1 'polypeptide(L)'
;MMCLLLWRAAPTARRPAYGLVLFLACLVMFSAVKNGHADSPQPLKIVAFGTSLTARGGWQPALETGLSACLQRPVKVESVAKSGETSLWALTQVDRVVAAQPDIILIELYANDATLHRFVSLAQSRKNIGEILDQLRQRLPQARIIVMAMNPFSGLRGLIRPFADSYVSAHQTEAEIRGLEFVDHRPNWERLTPDDLARAIPDGVHPLPDVASKIIAPELAKRIAGNNCGE
;
A
#
# COMPACT_ATOMS: atom_id res chain seq x y z
N MET A 1 21.97 31.84 -78.47
CA MET A 1 22.23 33.21 -78.84
C MET A 1 22.86 33.85 -77.62
N MET A 2 24.22 33.92 -77.55
CA MET A 2 25.05 35.06 -78.06
C MET A 2 24.63 36.36 -77.37
N CYS A 3 25.39 37.06 -76.62
CA CYS A 3 26.78 37.56 -76.76
C CYS A 3 27.15 38.20 -75.42
N LEU A 4 28.31 37.92 -74.86
CA LEU A 4 29.56 38.67 -75.02
C LEU A 4 29.63 40.00 -74.26
N LEU A 5 30.56 40.01 -73.28
CA LEU A 5 31.84 40.76 -73.18
C LEU A 5 31.68 42.26 -72.84
N LEU A 6 32.43 42.78 -71.90
CA LEU A 6 33.83 43.17 -71.73
C LEU A 6 33.99 43.94 -70.42
N TRP A 7 34.87 43.64 -69.54
CA TRP A 7 36.24 44.02 -69.30
C TRP A 7 36.52 45.50 -69.12
N ARG A 8 36.97 45.90 -67.95
CA ARG A 8 38.18 46.74 -67.71
C ARG A 8 38.22 47.09 -66.19
N ALA A 9 39.19 46.61 -65.52
CA ALA A 9 40.54 47.12 -65.19
C ALA A 9 40.57 48.08 -64.00
N ALA A 10 41.36 47.63 -63.01
CA ALA A 10 41.75 48.32 -61.78
C ALA A 10 42.59 49.58 -62.04
N PRO A 11 42.84 50.44 -61.04
CA PRO A 11 44.07 50.26 -60.31
C PRO A 11 44.05 50.60 -58.81
N THR A 12 44.82 49.83 -58.10
CA THR A 12 45.90 50.13 -57.11
C THR A 12 45.67 51.09 -55.98
N ALA A 13 45.95 50.50 -54.84
CA ALA A 13 46.82 50.96 -53.75
C ALA A 13 46.28 51.87 -52.66
N ARG A 14 46.23 51.35 -51.47
CA ARG A 14 47.07 51.70 -50.32
C ARG A 14 46.60 51.02 -49.03
N ARG A 15 47.45 50.22 -48.40
CA ARG A 15 47.38 49.87 -46.98
C ARG A 15 47.76 51.04 -46.11
N PRO A 16 47.16 51.22 -44.97
CA PRO A 16 47.89 50.96 -43.69
C PRO A 16 46.99 50.17 -42.74
N ALA A 17 47.53 49.19 -42.09
CA ALA A 17 48.24 49.09 -40.86
C ALA A 17 47.38 49.27 -39.61
N TYR A 18 47.34 48.14 -38.90
CA TYR A 18 47.16 47.97 -37.45
C TYR A 18 45.86 48.39 -36.77
N GLY A 19 45.15 47.39 -36.37
CA GLY A 19 44.11 47.44 -35.36
C GLY A 19 43.76 46.03 -34.91
N LEU A 20 44.69 45.38 -34.14
CA LEU A 20 44.44 44.11 -33.46
C LEU A 20 43.49 44.42 -32.31
N VAL A 21 42.21 44.29 -32.56
CA VAL A 21 41.21 44.29 -31.46
C VAL A 21 41.06 42.86 -31.01
N LEU A 22 41.70 42.54 -29.88
CA LEU A 22 41.46 41.35 -29.11
C LEU A 22 40.01 41.39 -28.57
N PHE A 23 39.10 40.72 -29.26
CA PHE A 23 37.81 40.35 -28.65
C PHE A 23 38.05 39.22 -27.66
N LEU A 24 38.26 39.60 -26.40
CA LEU A 24 38.21 38.69 -25.26
C LEU A 24 36.74 38.25 -25.13
N ALA A 25 36.39 37.15 -25.76
CA ALA A 25 35.14 36.47 -25.52
C ALA A 25 35.22 35.85 -24.12
N CYS A 26 34.74 36.55 -23.11
CA CYS A 26 34.41 35.95 -21.79
C CYS A 26 33.29 34.92 -21.99
N LEU A 27 33.71 33.68 -22.20
CA LEU A 27 32.81 32.53 -22.08
C LEU A 27 32.46 32.38 -20.61
N VAL A 28 31.42 33.10 -20.17
CA VAL A 28 30.79 32.83 -18.86
C VAL A 28 30.13 31.47 -18.98
N MET A 29 30.84 30.42 -18.59
CA MET A 29 30.25 29.12 -18.34
C MET A 29 29.29 29.27 -17.15
N PHE A 30 28.03 29.55 -17.45
CA PHE A 30 26.96 29.32 -16.51
C PHE A 30 26.90 27.80 -16.27
N SER A 31 27.69 27.33 -15.32
CA SER A 31 27.44 26.03 -14.70
C SER A 31 26.08 26.14 -14.03
N ALA A 32 25.04 25.66 -14.71
CA ALA A 32 23.76 25.41 -14.10
C ALA A 32 23.98 24.37 -13.02
N VAL A 33 24.22 24.84 -11.80
CA VAL A 33 24.09 24.02 -10.59
C VAL A 33 22.64 23.58 -10.61
N LYS A 34 22.38 22.37 -11.15
CA LYS A 34 21.16 21.65 -10.87
C LYS A 34 21.16 21.48 -9.36
N ASN A 35 20.44 22.35 -8.66
CA ASN A 35 20.02 22.05 -7.30
C ASN A 35 19.21 20.75 -7.39
N GLY A 36 19.89 19.64 -7.23
CA GLY A 36 19.26 18.35 -7.01
C GLY A 36 18.53 18.48 -5.68
N HIS A 37 17.29 18.95 -5.72
CA HIS A 37 16.34 18.57 -4.69
C HIS A 37 16.36 17.06 -4.77
N ALA A 38 16.98 16.42 -3.78
CA ALA A 38 16.77 15.00 -3.54
C ALA A 38 15.25 14.87 -3.38
N ASP A 39 14.60 14.35 -4.42
CA ASP A 39 13.16 14.07 -4.37
C ASP A 39 12.96 13.21 -3.13
N SER A 40 12.26 13.76 -2.13
CA SER A 40 11.94 12.99 -0.93
C SER A 40 11.27 11.70 -1.38
N PRO A 41 11.71 10.53 -0.91
CA PRO A 41 11.17 9.27 -1.39
C PRO A 41 9.64 9.31 -1.25
N GLN A 42 8.95 8.96 -2.33
CA GLN A 42 7.49 8.97 -2.36
C GLN A 42 6.95 8.08 -1.23
N PRO A 43 5.91 8.52 -0.51
CA PRO A 43 5.33 7.75 0.57
C PRO A 43 4.86 6.37 0.09
N LEU A 44 5.15 5.32 0.86
CA LEU A 44 4.51 4.02 0.67
C LEU A 44 3.06 4.13 1.15
N LYS A 45 2.11 3.94 0.25
CA LYS A 45 0.69 4.02 0.54
C LYS A 45 0.12 2.63 0.82
N ILE A 46 -0.46 2.46 1.99
CA ILE A 46 -1.12 1.22 2.41
C ILE A 46 -2.59 1.52 2.67
N VAL A 47 -3.48 0.70 2.13
CA VAL A 47 -4.90 0.74 2.49
C VAL A 47 -5.23 -0.49 3.32
N ALA A 48 -5.72 -0.27 4.54
CA ALA A 48 -6.35 -1.28 5.38
C ALA A 48 -7.85 -1.34 5.06
N PHE A 49 -8.26 -2.41 4.38
CA PHE A 49 -9.62 -2.62 3.92
C PHE A 49 -10.30 -3.69 4.76
N GLY A 50 -11.31 -3.32 5.55
CA GLY A 50 -11.85 -4.28 6.49
C GLY A 50 -13.10 -3.89 7.25
N THR A 51 -13.34 -4.66 8.30
CA THR A 51 -14.49 -4.54 9.19
C THR A 51 -14.14 -3.81 10.50
N SER A 52 -14.75 -4.19 11.63
CA SER A 52 -14.46 -3.60 12.93
C SER A 52 -13.05 -3.92 13.44
N LEU A 53 -12.48 -5.05 13.05
CA LEU A 53 -11.10 -5.44 13.44
C LEU A 53 -10.06 -4.53 12.80
N THR A 54 -10.41 -3.92 11.67
CA THR A 54 -9.63 -2.87 11.03
C THR A 54 -10.04 -1.48 11.54
N ALA A 55 -11.33 -1.14 11.54
CA ALA A 55 -11.81 0.20 11.90
C ALA A 55 -11.49 0.60 13.36
N ARG A 56 -11.40 -0.36 14.27
CA ARG A 56 -11.15 -0.19 15.70
C ARG A 56 -9.82 -0.79 16.16
N GLY A 57 -9.08 -1.42 15.26
CA GLY A 57 -7.95 -2.28 15.58
C GLY A 57 -6.76 -1.56 16.22
N GLY A 58 -6.53 -0.29 15.92
CA GLY A 58 -5.46 0.51 16.50
C GLY A 58 -4.04 0.11 16.08
N TRP A 59 -3.87 -0.92 15.27
CA TRP A 59 -2.58 -1.43 14.81
C TRP A 59 -1.97 -0.61 13.66
N GLN A 60 -2.76 0.16 12.93
CA GLN A 60 -2.32 0.91 11.75
C GLN A 60 -1.26 1.99 12.07
N PRO A 61 -1.40 2.83 13.13
CA PRO A 61 -0.36 3.80 13.47
C PRO A 61 0.98 3.14 13.85
N ALA A 62 0.94 2.01 14.52
CA ALA A 62 2.15 1.26 14.87
C ALA A 62 2.83 0.67 13.63
N LEU A 63 2.05 0.15 12.67
CA LEU A 63 2.56 -0.32 11.38
C LEU A 63 3.18 0.83 10.57
N GLU A 64 2.50 1.98 10.49
CA GLU A 64 2.98 3.18 9.80
C GLU A 64 4.33 3.65 10.37
N THR A 65 4.42 3.74 11.70
CA THR A 65 5.64 4.15 12.41
C THR A 65 6.78 3.15 12.21
N GLY A 66 6.51 1.86 12.42
CA GLY A 66 7.52 0.80 12.32
C GLY A 66 8.08 0.67 10.89
N LEU A 67 7.20 0.67 9.88
CA LEU A 67 7.63 0.63 8.49
C LEU A 67 8.37 1.90 8.06
N SER A 68 7.92 3.09 8.50
CA SER A 68 8.62 4.34 8.17
C SER A 68 10.05 4.36 8.72
N ALA A 69 10.23 3.89 9.96
CA ALA A 69 11.55 3.78 10.57
C ALA A 69 12.43 2.76 9.85
N CYS A 70 11.89 1.58 9.54
CA CYS A 70 12.64 0.51 8.91
C CYS A 70 13.01 0.81 7.45
N LEU A 71 12.08 1.33 6.66
CA LEU A 71 12.27 1.60 5.24
C LEU A 71 12.97 2.93 4.97
N GLN A 72 13.21 3.75 6.00
CA GLN A 72 13.79 5.09 5.88
C GLN A 72 13.06 5.95 4.84
N ARG A 73 11.72 5.78 4.75
CA ARG A 73 10.83 6.54 3.86
C ARG A 73 9.47 6.74 4.52
N PRO A 74 8.73 7.79 4.18
CA PRO A 74 7.38 7.96 4.69
C PRO A 74 6.49 6.77 4.31
N VAL A 75 5.70 6.29 5.27
CA VAL A 75 4.65 5.29 5.06
C VAL A 75 3.34 5.91 5.52
N LYS A 76 2.25 5.66 4.78
CA LYS A 76 0.91 6.11 5.14
C LYS A 76 -0.05 4.93 5.13
N VAL A 77 -0.73 4.69 6.26
CA VAL A 77 -1.74 3.65 6.38
C VAL A 77 -3.12 4.29 6.50
N GLU A 78 -3.91 4.19 5.44
CA GLU A 78 -5.29 4.68 5.40
C GLU A 78 -6.26 3.52 5.57
N SER A 79 -7.43 3.78 6.19
CA SER A 79 -8.44 2.75 6.40
C SER A 79 -9.69 2.98 5.55
N VAL A 80 -10.08 1.97 4.79
CA VAL A 80 -11.40 1.82 4.19
C VAL A 80 -12.11 0.71 4.97
N ALA A 81 -12.68 1.06 6.13
CA ALA A 81 -13.21 0.08 7.06
C ALA A 81 -14.45 0.60 7.77
N LYS A 82 -15.34 -0.32 8.14
CA LYS A 82 -16.56 0.02 8.88
C LYS A 82 -16.98 -1.11 9.82
N SER A 83 -17.23 -0.75 11.07
CA SER A 83 -17.65 -1.71 12.09
C SER A 83 -19.00 -2.33 11.76
N GLY A 84 -19.11 -3.65 11.93
CA GLY A 84 -20.36 -4.40 11.76
C GLY A 84 -20.68 -4.74 10.30
N GLU A 85 -19.91 -4.32 9.34
CA GLU A 85 -20.14 -4.60 7.92
C GLU A 85 -19.62 -5.97 7.49
N THR A 86 -20.13 -6.46 6.36
CA THR A 86 -19.80 -7.75 5.76
C THR A 86 -19.07 -7.58 4.43
N SER A 87 -18.67 -8.69 3.82
CA SER A 87 -18.08 -8.69 2.47
C SER A 87 -19.02 -8.11 1.40
N LEU A 88 -20.35 -8.14 1.62
CA LEU A 88 -21.33 -7.48 0.72
C LEU A 88 -21.15 -5.96 0.71
N TRP A 89 -20.97 -5.34 1.88
CA TRP A 89 -20.64 -3.91 1.95
C TRP A 89 -19.27 -3.64 1.32
N ALA A 90 -18.29 -4.50 1.56
CA ALA A 90 -16.96 -4.33 1.04
C ALA A 90 -16.93 -4.28 -0.50
N LEU A 91 -17.74 -5.07 -1.20
CA LEU A 91 -17.92 -4.99 -2.65
C LEU A 91 -18.28 -3.57 -3.12
N THR A 92 -19.09 -2.84 -2.36
CA THR A 92 -19.46 -1.45 -2.68
C THR A 92 -18.37 -0.43 -2.41
N GLN A 93 -17.29 -0.83 -1.73
CA GLN A 93 -16.17 0.07 -1.36
C GLN A 93 -14.93 -0.10 -2.24
N VAL A 94 -14.91 -1.04 -3.16
CA VAL A 94 -13.75 -1.30 -4.05
C VAL A 94 -13.33 -0.03 -4.78
N ASP A 95 -14.27 0.78 -5.28
CA ASP A 95 -13.97 2.05 -5.94
C ASP A 95 -13.20 3.02 -5.03
N ARG A 96 -13.52 3.05 -3.75
CA ARG A 96 -12.83 3.89 -2.77
C ARG A 96 -11.40 3.41 -2.52
N VAL A 97 -11.18 2.09 -2.44
CA VAL A 97 -9.84 1.51 -2.34
C VAL A 97 -9.02 1.85 -3.58
N VAL A 98 -9.60 1.69 -4.77
CA VAL A 98 -8.93 2.00 -6.03
C VAL A 98 -8.60 3.48 -6.15
N ALA A 99 -9.49 4.38 -5.72
CA ALA A 99 -9.26 5.83 -5.76
C ALA A 99 -8.09 6.28 -4.88
N ALA A 100 -7.78 5.56 -3.80
CA ALA A 100 -6.63 5.82 -2.94
C ALA A 100 -5.28 5.52 -3.61
N GLN A 101 -5.25 4.74 -4.70
CA GLN A 101 -4.04 4.32 -5.42
C GLN A 101 -2.95 3.77 -4.48
N PRO A 102 -3.25 2.70 -3.69
CA PRO A 102 -2.31 2.13 -2.75
C PRO A 102 -1.23 1.29 -3.44
N ASP A 103 -0.04 1.25 -2.82
CA ASP A 103 1.01 0.29 -3.15
C ASP A 103 0.73 -1.10 -2.53
N ILE A 104 0.07 -1.10 -1.35
CA ILE A 104 -0.28 -2.31 -0.61
C ILE A 104 -1.72 -2.23 -0.12
N ILE A 105 -2.45 -3.34 -0.22
CA ILE A 105 -3.81 -3.49 0.31
C ILE A 105 -3.82 -4.62 1.33
N LEU A 106 -4.22 -4.31 2.56
CA LEU A 106 -4.39 -5.27 3.66
C LEU A 106 -5.88 -5.53 3.83
N ILE A 107 -6.35 -6.78 3.63
CA ILE A 107 -7.78 -7.10 3.57
C ILE A 107 -8.20 -8.02 4.70
N GLU A 108 -9.20 -7.61 5.50
CA GLU A 108 -9.84 -8.40 6.54
C GLU A 108 -11.37 -8.28 6.42
N LEU A 109 -12.08 -9.34 5.98
CA LEU A 109 -13.52 -9.28 5.73
C LEU A 109 -14.32 -10.49 6.26
N TYR A 110 -13.68 -11.52 6.79
CA TYR A 110 -14.34 -12.78 7.20
C TYR A 110 -15.17 -12.67 8.48
N ALA A 111 -14.78 -11.78 9.40
CA ALA A 111 -15.23 -11.80 10.79
C ALA A 111 -16.74 -11.64 10.98
N ASN A 112 -17.36 -10.76 10.20
CA ASN A 112 -18.81 -10.55 10.26
C ASN A 112 -19.58 -11.47 9.33
N ASP A 113 -19.00 -11.91 8.22
CA ASP A 113 -19.60 -12.93 7.37
C ASP A 113 -19.82 -14.24 8.14
N ALA A 114 -18.87 -14.61 9.00
CA ALA A 114 -18.97 -15.79 9.86
C ALA A 114 -20.03 -15.67 10.96
N THR A 115 -20.65 -14.50 11.14
CA THR A 115 -21.64 -14.29 12.21
C THR A 115 -23.03 -14.76 11.76
N LEU A 116 -23.61 -15.72 12.45
CA LEU A 116 -24.87 -16.37 12.07
C LEU A 116 -26.01 -15.39 11.70
N HIS A 117 -26.19 -14.33 12.48
CA HIS A 117 -27.28 -13.37 12.26
C HIS A 117 -27.02 -12.36 11.11
N ARG A 118 -25.87 -12.45 10.44
CA ARG A 118 -25.58 -11.65 9.24
C ARG A 118 -26.04 -12.32 7.96
N PHE A 119 -26.40 -13.58 8.03
CA PHE A 119 -26.96 -14.37 6.92
C PHE A 119 -26.10 -14.37 5.65
N VAL A 120 -24.78 -14.22 5.80
CA VAL A 120 -23.85 -14.40 4.69
C VAL A 120 -23.39 -15.84 4.70
N SER A 121 -23.81 -16.64 3.72
CA SER A 121 -23.36 -18.02 3.63
C SER A 121 -21.86 -18.10 3.30
N LEU A 122 -21.22 -19.24 3.63
CA LEU A 122 -19.82 -19.49 3.28
C LEU A 122 -19.57 -19.36 1.77
N ALA A 123 -20.48 -19.88 0.94
CA ALA A 123 -20.41 -19.76 -0.51
C ALA A 123 -20.51 -18.30 -0.97
N GLN A 124 -21.38 -17.50 -0.34
CA GLN A 124 -21.49 -16.08 -0.65
C GLN A 124 -20.27 -15.29 -0.22
N SER A 125 -19.75 -15.54 0.99
CA SER A 125 -18.51 -14.91 1.48
C SER A 125 -17.32 -15.22 0.55
N ARG A 126 -17.17 -16.47 0.18
CA ARG A 126 -16.16 -16.93 -0.77
C ARG A 126 -16.28 -16.21 -2.13
N LYS A 127 -17.49 -16.14 -2.68
CA LYS A 127 -17.75 -15.42 -3.94
C LYS A 127 -17.39 -13.94 -3.81
N ASN A 128 -17.83 -13.29 -2.73
CA ASN A 128 -17.61 -11.87 -2.52
C ASN A 128 -16.14 -11.51 -2.42
N ILE A 129 -15.36 -12.25 -1.60
CA ILE A 129 -13.92 -12.02 -1.48
C ILE A 129 -13.22 -12.27 -2.83
N GLY A 130 -13.57 -13.32 -3.55
CA GLY A 130 -13.03 -13.62 -4.88
C GLY A 130 -13.26 -12.46 -5.85
N GLU A 131 -14.48 -11.92 -5.90
CA GLU A 131 -14.84 -10.78 -6.76
C GLU A 131 -14.09 -9.50 -6.36
N ILE A 132 -13.96 -9.22 -5.05
CA ILE A 132 -13.17 -8.08 -4.56
C ILE A 132 -11.71 -8.20 -5.02
N LEU A 133 -11.09 -9.37 -4.84
CA LEU A 133 -9.71 -9.62 -5.22
C LEU A 133 -9.48 -9.47 -6.72
N ASP A 134 -10.41 -9.97 -7.55
CA ASP A 134 -10.34 -9.86 -9.01
C ASP A 134 -10.43 -8.41 -9.47
N GLN A 135 -11.39 -7.63 -8.92
CA GLN A 135 -11.54 -6.21 -9.24
C GLN A 135 -10.30 -5.40 -8.84
N LEU A 136 -9.74 -5.66 -7.64
CA LEU A 136 -8.54 -4.97 -7.16
C LEU A 136 -7.32 -5.29 -8.03
N ARG A 137 -7.10 -6.57 -8.38
CA ARG A 137 -6.00 -6.98 -9.26
C ARG A 137 -6.11 -6.37 -10.65
N GLN A 138 -7.31 -6.34 -11.21
CA GLN A 138 -7.54 -5.75 -12.53
C GLN A 138 -7.26 -4.25 -12.56
N ARG A 139 -7.69 -3.55 -11.52
CA ARG A 139 -7.67 -2.08 -11.47
C ARG A 139 -6.40 -1.50 -10.85
N LEU A 140 -5.71 -2.29 -10.04
CA LEU A 140 -4.45 -1.95 -9.35
C LEU A 140 -3.41 -3.06 -9.57
N PRO A 141 -2.98 -3.32 -10.82
CA PRO A 141 -2.13 -4.48 -11.14
C PRO A 141 -0.74 -4.45 -10.48
N GLN A 142 -0.31 -3.29 -9.99
CA GLN A 142 0.97 -3.12 -9.31
C GLN A 142 0.84 -3.18 -7.78
N ALA A 143 -0.37 -3.12 -7.23
CA ALA A 143 -0.58 -3.16 -5.80
C ALA A 143 -0.36 -4.58 -5.26
N ARG A 144 0.40 -4.68 -4.18
CA ARG A 144 0.53 -5.91 -3.41
C ARG A 144 -0.71 -6.11 -2.55
N ILE A 145 -1.35 -7.26 -2.65
CA ILE A 145 -2.57 -7.57 -1.89
C ILE A 145 -2.26 -8.68 -0.88
N ILE A 146 -2.59 -8.41 0.38
CA ILE A 146 -2.42 -9.33 1.51
C ILE A 146 -3.78 -9.52 2.18
N VAL A 147 -4.32 -10.72 2.14
CA VAL A 147 -5.54 -11.10 2.88
C VAL A 147 -5.15 -11.57 4.27
N MET A 148 -5.93 -11.19 5.28
CA MET A 148 -5.55 -11.42 6.68
C MET A 148 -6.66 -12.11 7.49
N ALA A 149 -6.26 -13.02 8.37
CA ALA A 149 -7.03 -13.42 9.55
C ALA A 149 -6.43 -12.75 10.78
N MET A 150 -7.26 -12.10 11.61
CA MET A 150 -6.79 -11.18 12.64
C MET A 150 -6.53 -11.85 13.99
N ASN A 151 -7.57 -12.28 14.68
CA ASN A 151 -7.50 -12.85 16.02
C ASN A 151 -8.53 -13.96 16.19
N PRO A 152 -8.35 -14.86 17.17
CA PRO A 152 -9.36 -15.85 17.51
C PRO A 152 -10.61 -15.18 18.11
N PHE A 153 -11.74 -15.87 18.03
CA PHE A 153 -12.99 -15.45 18.65
C PHE A 153 -13.31 -16.33 19.87
N SER A 154 -13.89 -15.72 20.90
CA SER A 154 -14.20 -16.41 22.16
C SER A 154 -15.50 -15.89 22.79
N GLY A 155 -15.92 -16.50 23.90
CA GLY A 155 -17.09 -16.09 24.64
C GLY A 155 -18.39 -16.15 23.80
N LEU A 156 -19.41 -15.41 24.22
CA LEU A 156 -20.72 -15.36 23.53
C LEU A 156 -20.60 -14.92 22.07
N ARG A 157 -19.68 -14.00 21.77
CA ARG A 157 -19.48 -13.53 20.41
C ARG A 157 -18.75 -14.55 19.54
N GLY A 158 -17.93 -15.43 20.13
CA GLY A 158 -17.35 -16.59 19.45
C GLY A 158 -18.42 -17.64 19.14
N LEU A 159 -19.35 -17.91 20.07
CA LEU A 159 -20.43 -18.89 19.88
C LEU A 159 -21.35 -18.56 18.69
N ILE A 160 -21.56 -17.29 18.37
CA ILE A 160 -22.34 -16.90 17.18
C ILE A 160 -21.51 -16.91 15.89
N ARG A 161 -20.26 -17.39 15.94
CA ARG A 161 -19.34 -17.59 14.79
C ARG A 161 -18.80 -19.04 14.75
N PRO A 162 -19.65 -20.05 14.84
CA PRO A 162 -19.20 -21.45 15.01
C PRO A 162 -18.38 -21.98 13.84
N PHE A 163 -18.48 -21.34 12.68
CA PHE A 163 -17.78 -21.71 11.45
C PHE A 163 -16.72 -20.71 11.02
N ALA A 164 -16.21 -19.88 11.95
CA ALA A 164 -15.25 -18.82 11.63
C ALA A 164 -14.02 -19.34 10.86
N ASP A 165 -13.50 -20.49 11.24
CA ASP A 165 -12.36 -21.12 10.57
C ASP A 165 -12.66 -21.48 9.12
N SER A 166 -13.88 -21.90 8.80
CA SER A 166 -14.29 -22.17 7.42
C SER A 166 -14.29 -20.90 6.57
N TYR A 167 -14.70 -19.76 7.14
CA TYR A 167 -14.65 -18.47 6.44
C TYR A 167 -13.22 -17.98 6.27
N VAL A 168 -12.35 -18.14 7.27
CA VAL A 168 -10.93 -17.85 7.13
C VAL A 168 -10.31 -18.70 6.04
N SER A 169 -10.54 -20.02 6.05
CA SER A 169 -10.02 -20.96 5.04
C SER A 169 -10.53 -20.62 3.63
N ALA A 170 -11.79 -20.19 3.51
CA ALA A 170 -12.34 -19.76 2.22
C ALA A 170 -11.62 -18.51 1.70
N HIS A 171 -11.38 -17.50 2.54
CA HIS A 171 -10.65 -16.29 2.17
C HIS A 171 -9.19 -16.58 1.84
N GLN A 172 -8.53 -17.46 2.60
CA GLN A 172 -7.20 -17.96 2.30
C GLN A 172 -7.14 -18.64 0.93
N THR A 173 -8.04 -19.58 0.67
CA THR A 173 -8.13 -20.28 -0.62
C THR A 173 -8.30 -19.32 -1.78
N GLU A 174 -9.19 -18.32 -1.64
CA GLU A 174 -9.42 -17.32 -2.71
C GLU A 174 -8.20 -16.42 -2.95
N ALA A 175 -7.40 -16.14 -1.92
CA ALA A 175 -6.12 -15.46 -2.09
C ALA A 175 -5.11 -16.36 -2.81
N GLU A 176 -4.92 -17.59 -2.35
CA GLU A 176 -3.93 -18.54 -2.86
C GLU A 176 -4.14 -18.91 -4.33
N ILE A 177 -5.39 -19.20 -4.75
CA ILE A 177 -5.68 -19.52 -6.16
C ILE A 177 -5.42 -18.37 -7.12
N ARG A 178 -5.32 -17.13 -6.59
CA ARG A 178 -4.95 -15.92 -7.34
C ARG A 178 -3.47 -15.57 -7.22
N GLY A 179 -2.67 -16.37 -6.52
CA GLY A 179 -1.27 -16.09 -6.25
C GLY A 179 -1.05 -14.88 -5.34
N LEU A 180 -2.06 -14.55 -4.49
CA LEU A 180 -1.99 -13.47 -3.52
C LEU A 180 -1.54 -13.98 -2.16
N GLU A 181 -1.07 -13.07 -1.32
CA GLU A 181 -0.61 -13.42 0.01
C GLU A 181 -1.75 -13.57 1.02
N PHE A 182 -1.57 -14.50 1.93
CA PHE A 182 -2.40 -14.66 3.12
C PHE A 182 -1.53 -14.63 4.38
N VAL A 183 -2.00 -13.89 5.40
CA VAL A 183 -1.36 -13.82 6.72
C VAL A 183 -2.38 -14.19 7.79
N ASP A 184 -2.06 -15.21 8.57
CA ASP A 184 -2.87 -15.61 9.72
C ASP A 184 -2.19 -15.13 11.00
N HIS A 185 -2.74 -14.10 11.62
CA HIS A 185 -2.24 -13.58 12.90
C HIS A 185 -2.69 -14.39 14.12
N ARG A 186 -3.68 -15.28 13.97
CA ARG A 186 -4.27 -16.04 15.10
C ARG A 186 -3.25 -16.82 15.92
N PRO A 187 -2.25 -17.53 15.32
CA PRO A 187 -1.22 -18.23 16.08
C PRO A 187 -0.39 -17.33 17.01
N ASN A 188 -0.27 -16.05 16.72
CA ASN A 188 0.45 -15.13 17.60
C ASN A 188 -0.34 -14.76 18.86
N TRP A 189 -1.66 -14.73 18.75
CA TRP A 189 -2.55 -14.56 19.90
C TRP A 189 -2.58 -15.79 20.79
N GLU A 190 -2.48 -16.99 20.22
CA GLU A 190 -2.48 -18.26 20.94
C GLU A 190 -1.24 -18.48 21.80
N ARG A 191 -0.21 -17.64 21.66
CA ARG A 191 0.97 -17.62 22.55
C ARG A 191 0.66 -16.97 23.91
N LEU A 192 -0.43 -16.22 24.02
CA LEU A 192 -0.89 -15.63 25.27
C LEU A 192 -1.48 -16.73 26.16
N THR A 193 -1.38 -16.57 27.48
CA THR A 193 -2.14 -17.43 28.40
C THR A 193 -3.64 -17.21 28.17
N PRO A 194 -4.51 -18.17 28.53
CA PRO A 194 -5.96 -17.98 28.40
C PRO A 194 -6.48 -16.74 29.10
N ASP A 195 -5.93 -16.39 30.27
CA ASP A 195 -6.30 -15.19 31.01
C ASP A 195 -5.82 -13.91 30.33
N ASP A 196 -4.62 -13.92 29.76
CA ASP A 196 -4.09 -12.78 28.99
C ASP A 196 -4.88 -12.58 27.71
N LEU A 197 -5.21 -13.66 27.01
CA LEU A 197 -6.04 -13.61 25.81
C LEU A 197 -7.43 -13.04 26.11
N ALA A 198 -8.05 -13.46 27.21
CA ALA A 198 -9.35 -12.94 27.64
C ALA A 198 -9.28 -11.43 27.98
N ARG A 199 -8.19 -10.99 28.61
CA ARG A 199 -7.95 -9.56 28.85
C ARG A 199 -7.66 -8.79 27.57
N ALA A 200 -6.93 -9.39 26.65
CA ALA A 200 -6.58 -8.77 25.38
C ALA A 200 -7.79 -8.61 24.43
N ILE A 201 -8.77 -9.52 24.51
CA ILE A 201 -9.98 -9.53 23.68
C ILE A 201 -11.23 -9.58 24.60
N PRO A 202 -11.53 -8.50 25.34
CA PRO A 202 -12.48 -8.54 26.45
C PRO A 202 -13.93 -8.82 26.04
N ASP A 203 -14.31 -8.54 24.80
CA ASP A 203 -15.64 -8.86 24.27
C ASP A 203 -15.66 -10.15 23.42
N GLY A 204 -14.53 -10.84 23.36
CA GLY A 204 -14.35 -12.09 22.61
C GLY A 204 -14.17 -11.91 21.10
N VAL A 205 -14.11 -10.67 20.58
CA VAL A 205 -13.95 -10.37 19.13
C VAL A 205 -12.98 -9.24 18.89
N HIS A 206 -13.09 -8.14 19.64
CA HIS A 206 -12.31 -6.92 19.38
C HIS A 206 -11.15 -6.82 20.36
N PRO A 207 -9.91 -6.95 19.87
CA PRO A 207 -8.74 -6.75 20.70
C PRO A 207 -8.63 -5.31 21.22
N LEU A 208 -7.99 -5.16 22.37
CA LEU A 208 -7.53 -3.86 22.82
C LEU A 208 -6.49 -3.31 21.81
N PRO A 209 -6.60 -2.02 21.41
CA PRO A 209 -5.74 -1.44 20.38
C PRO A 209 -4.24 -1.54 20.66
N ASP A 210 -3.83 -1.37 21.92
CA ASP A 210 -2.43 -1.46 22.35
C ASP A 210 -1.88 -2.89 22.28
N VAL A 211 -2.73 -3.91 22.49
CA VAL A 211 -2.34 -5.31 22.33
C VAL A 211 -2.31 -5.69 20.85
N ALA A 212 -3.33 -5.31 20.09
CA ALA A 212 -3.39 -5.56 18.66
C ALA A 212 -2.17 -4.93 17.92
N SER A 213 -1.77 -3.73 18.32
CA SER A 213 -0.60 -3.07 17.73
C SER A 213 0.70 -3.83 17.97
N LYS A 214 0.86 -4.45 19.15
CA LYS A 214 2.06 -5.24 19.50
C LYS A 214 2.11 -6.61 18.81
N ILE A 215 0.96 -7.18 18.42
CA ILE A 215 0.89 -8.51 17.81
C ILE A 215 0.86 -8.39 16.27
N ILE A 216 0.05 -7.49 15.71
CA ILE A 216 -0.22 -7.42 14.29
C ILE A 216 0.83 -6.58 13.55
N ALA A 217 1.18 -5.39 14.09
CA ALA A 217 2.04 -4.47 13.35
C ALA A 217 3.46 -5.00 13.11
N PRO A 218 4.17 -5.63 14.06
CA PRO A 218 5.50 -6.20 13.81
C PRO A 218 5.49 -7.31 12.76
N GLU A 219 4.49 -8.19 12.80
CA GLU A 219 4.37 -9.27 11.82
C GLU A 219 4.11 -8.73 10.40
N LEU A 220 3.21 -7.75 10.27
CA LEU A 220 2.98 -7.09 9.00
C LEU A 220 4.23 -6.33 8.52
N ALA A 221 4.93 -5.62 9.40
CA ALA A 221 6.16 -4.93 9.04
C ALA A 221 7.21 -5.91 8.51
N LYS A 222 7.40 -7.04 9.19
CA LYS A 222 8.29 -8.11 8.74
C LYS A 222 7.84 -8.70 7.40
N ARG A 223 6.54 -8.91 7.20
CA ARG A 223 5.99 -9.43 5.93
C ARG A 223 6.17 -8.46 4.78
N ILE A 224 6.01 -7.17 5.03
CA ILE A 224 6.08 -6.12 4.00
C ILE A 224 7.52 -5.78 3.63
N ALA A 225 8.39 -5.62 4.60
CA ALA A 225 9.74 -5.08 4.41
C ALA A 225 10.89 -6.06 4.70
N GLY A 226 10.59 -7.30 5.09
CA GLY A 226 11.56 -8.36 5.37
C GLY A 226 11.93 -8.50 6.84
N ASN A 227 12.80 -9.48 7.14
CA ASN A 227 13.10 -9.91 8.51
C ASN A 227 13.77 -8.85 9.41
N ASN A 228 14.35 -7.82 8.82
CA ASN A 228 15.01 -6.74 9.58
C ASN A 228 14.01 -5.67 10.07
N CYS A 229 12.72 -5.84 9.78
CA CYS A 229 11.64 -4.98 10.22
C CYS A 229 10.70 -5.75 11.15
N GLY A 230 10.35 -5.19 12.30
CA GLY A 230 9.38 -5.79 13.21
C GLY A 230 9.98 -6.31 14.52
N GLU A 231 11.23 -5.93 14.82
CA GLU A 231 11.84 -6.09 16.15
C GLU A 231 11.50 -4.90 17.05
#